data_ba2b5221b211a6407ae427e4a51f2891
#
_entry.id   ba2b5221b211a6407ae427e4a51f2891
#
_cell.length_a   1.000
_cell.length_b   1.000
_cell.length_c   1.000
_cell.angle_alpha   90.00
_cell.angle_beta   90.00
_cell.angle_gamma   90.00
#
_symmetry.space_group_name_H-M   'P 1'
#
loop_
_entity.id
_entity.type
_entity.pdbx_description
1 polymer ?
#
loop_
_entity_poly.entity_id
_entity_poly.type
_entity_poly.pdbx_seq_one_letter_code
_entity_poly.pdbx_strand_id
1 'polypeptide(L)'
;MIQRLIGIAALTAITSPAFAAEVKWYADFDEAQKVAVAEGKDLLVDFTGSDWCGWCIKLEEEVFGHAEWQEGVAANYVLVALDFPRGAEAKAKVPNPERNEELQQTYGVTGFPTIMLMTGDGELYGRTGYQAGGPAAYLEHMAELRAEGRKALKMSKRIQGAFEAAGDDAAKWKAWGPAIELLEGLSAGSPFAEGMAEIARWGFEADAKNERGARLRSAAALLAVGLQEDEHVEFVEANDPRNEAGYLEMVAVARMGEVRDDASARAAVAMVQRVNELGFKDKELAFDLNFQIVRWAMGPLQDPEVARAHAQVCKEIGTKDAAAMKMIEQVLAEKG
;
A
#
# COMPACT_ATOMS: atom_id res chain seq x y z
N MET A 1 67.65 46.17 0.96
CA MET A 1 66.99 44.91 1.43
C MET A 1 65.70 45.32 2.06
N ILE A 2 64.60 45.14 1.35
CA ILE A 2 63.24 45.45 1.90
C ILE A 2 62.56 44.11 2.11
N GLN A 3 62.35 43.73 3.38
CA GLN A 3 61.60 42.54 3.79
C GLN A 3 60.10 42.87 3.71
N ARG A 4 59.39 42.20 2.81
CA ARG A 4 57.91 42.20 2.80
C ARG A 4 57.39 41.19 3.78
N LEU A 5 56.70 41.65 4.81
CA LEU A 5 55.89 40.85 5.71
C LEU A 5 54.55 40.51 5.01
N ILE A 6 54.35 39.26 4.75
CA ILE A 6 53.07 38.73 4.27
C ILE A 6 52.21 38.35 5.49
N GLY A 7 51.19 39.16 5.76
CA GLY A 7 50.20 38.85 6.80
C GLY A 7 49.22 37.78 6.29
N ILE A 8 49.21 36.62 6.93
CA ILE A 8 48.19 35.58 6.71
C ILE A 8 46.96 35.96 7.54
N ALA A 9 45.91 36.41 6.88
CA ALA A 9 44.61 36.58 7.51
C ALA A 9 43.93 35.18 7.65
N ALA A 10 43.87 34.69 8.88
CA ALA A 10 43.11 33.50 9.21
C ALA A 10 41.63 33.81 9.13
N LEU A 11 40.96 33.27 8.12
CA LEU A 11 39.51 33.32 7.96
C LEU A 11 38.89 32.28 8.93
N THR A 12 38.49 32.70 10.12
CA THR A 12 37.72 31.86 11.02
C THR A 12 36.31 31.70 10.48
N ALA A 13 36.02 30.53 9.89
CA ALA A 13 34.66 30.16 9.51
C ALA A 13 33.87 30.01 10.82
N ILE A 14 32.97 30.94 11.07
CA ILE A 14 31.97 30.84 12.13
C ILE A 14 30.92 29.83 11.63
N THR A 15 31.05 28.56 12.01
CA THR A 15 29.99 27.58 11.85
C THR A 15 28.91 27.92 12.88
N SER A 16 27.89 28.64 12.46
CA SER A 16 26.66 28.73 13.25
C SER A 16 26.10 27.32 13.45
N PRO A 17 25.74 26.92 14.66
CA PRO A 17 24.97 25.70 14.83
C PRO A 17 23.67 25.90 14.06
N ALA A 18 23.42 25.04 13.07
CA ALA A 18 22.10 24.95 12.47
C ALA A 18 21.17 24.50 13.61
N PHE A 19 20.38 25.42 14.14
CA PHE A 19 19.22 25.06 14.94
C PHE A 19 18.38 24.17 14.05
N ALA A 20 18.20 22.91 14.43
CA ALA A 20 17.22 22.04 13.82
C ALA A 20 15.88 22.81 13.93
N ALA A 21 15.34 23.22 12.79
CA ALA A 21 14.06 23.89 12.77
C ALA A 21 13.04 22.86 13.28
N GLU A 22 12.35 23.19 14.36
CA GLU A 22 11.26 22.39 14.90
C GLU A 22 10.26 22.14 13.75
N VAL A 23 10.03 20.88 13.40
CA VAL A 23 9.18 20.52 12.26
C VAL A 23 7.74 20.80 12.64
N LYS A 24 7.11 21.73 11.93
CA LYS A 24 5.72 22.14 12.19
C LYS A 24 4.75 21.11 11.62
N TRP A 25 3.87 20.59 12.46
CA TRP A 25 2.68 19.89 12.05
C TRP A 25 1.54 20.87 11.79
N TYR A 26 0.94 20.78 10.62
CA TYR A 26 -0.25 21.53 10.24
C TYR A 26 -1.50 20.72 10.59
N ALA A 27 -2.52 21.40 11.14
CA ALA A 27 -3.81 20.78 11.41
C ALA A 27 -4.85 21.07 10.30
N ASP A 28 -4.47 21.87 9.32
CA ASP A 28 -5.29 22.24 8.16
C ASP A 28 -4.59 21.79 6.88
N PHE A 29 -5.26 20.91 6.14
CA PHE A 29 -4.72 20.33 4.90
C PHE A 29 -4.48 21.40 3.83
N ASP A 30 -5.45 22.31 3.64
CA ASP A 30 -5.40 23.29 2.55
C ASP A 30 -4.35 24.39 2.83
N GLU A 31 -4.07 24.69 4.11
CA GLU A 31 -2.94 25.54 4.52
C GLU A 31 -1.60 24.84 4.22
N ALA A 32 -1.47 23.59 4.65
CA ALA A 32 -0.26 22.82 4.45
C ALA A 32 0.07 22.62 2.97
N GLN A 33 -0.94 22.38 2.13
CA GLN A 33 -0.78 22.23 0.69
C GLN A 33 -0.19 23.49 0.06
N LYS A 34 -0.66 24.67 0.43
CA LYS A 34 -0.11 25.94 -0.06
C LYS A 34 1.36 26.10 0.31
N VAL A 35 1.73 25.67 1.52
CA VAL A 35 3.12 25.70 1.98
C VAL A 35 3.95 24.69 1.21
N ALA A 36 3.47 23.46 1.02
CA ALA A 36 4.16 22.42 0.28
C ALA A 36 4.46 22.84 -1.16
N VAL A 37 3.48 23.43 -1.85
CA VAL A 37 3.69 24.00 -3.20
C VAL A 37 4.73 25.10 -3.19
N ALA A 38 4.66 26.03 -2.24
CA ALA A 38 5.59 27.16 -2.16
C ALA A 38 7.03 26.73 -1.86
N GLU A 39 7.20 25.67 -1.04
CA GLU A 39 8.52 25.14 -0.68
C GLU A 39 9.03 24.04 -1.64
N GLY A 40 8.21 23.60 -2.59
CA GLY A 40 8.54 22.51 -3.50
C GLY A 40 8.70 21.15 -2.79
N LYS A 41 7.99 20.97 -1.68
CA LYS A 41 7.98 19.75 -0.87
C LYS A 41 6.75 18.91 -1.14
N ASP A 42 6.82 17.66 -0.72
CA ASP A 42 5.68 16.75 -0.65
C ASP A 42 4.87 16.98 0.63
N LEU A 43 3.67 16.42 0.70
CA LEU A 43 2.87 16.34 1.90
C LEU A 43 3.02 14.95 2.53
N LEU A 44 3.20 14.90 3.84
CA LEU A 44 2.96 13.73 4.66
C LEU A 44 1.70 14.01 5.48
N VAL A 45 0.65 13.24 5.22
CA VAL A 45 -0.66 13.43 5.87
C VAL A 45 -0.93 12.24 6.79
N ASP A 46 -1.02 12.51 8.08
CA ASP A 46 -1.39 11.54 9.11
C ASP A 46 -2.87 11.66 9.46
N PHE A 47 -3.66 10.65 9.10
CA PHE A 47 -5.01 10.48 9.61
C PHE A 47 -4.91 9.75 10.95
N THR A 48 -5.21 10.47 12.02
CA THR A 48 -4.91 10.03 13.38
C THR A 48 -6.12 10.15 14.32
N GLY A 49 -6.04 9.49 15.47
CA GLY A 49 -7.00 9.60 16.56
C GLY A 49 -6.24 9.79 17.87
N SER A 50 -5.81 11.01 18.12
CA SER A 50 -4.82 11.39 19.14
C SER A 50 -5.16 10.95 20.57
N ASP A 51 -6.43 10.85 20.93
CA ASP A 51 -6.89 10.56 22.29
C ASP A 51 -7.46 9.15 22.50
N TRP A 52 -7.48 8.30 21.44
CA TRP A 52 -8.07 6.95 21.54
C TRP A 52 -7.39 5.86 20.70
N CYS A 53 -6.65 6.24 19.66
CA CYS A 53 -6.05 5.26 18.75
C CYS A 53 -4.69 4.78 19.30
N GLY A 54 -4.65 3.60 19.91
CA GLY A 54 -3.42 3.07 20.51
C GLY A 54 -2.25 2.94 19.54
N TRP A 55 -2.49 2.58 18.26
CA TRP A 55 -1.44 2.53 17.25
C TRP A 55 -0.95 3.90 16.80
N CYS A 56 -1.82 4.93 16.83
CA CYS A 56 -1.42 6.31 16.53
C CYS A 56 -0.52 6.86 17.63
N ILE A 57 -0.91 6.65 18.89
CA ILE A 57 -0.11 7.03 20.06
C ILE A 57 1.26 6.35 20.01
N LYS A 58 1.27 5.05 19.69
CA LYS A 58 2.51 4.29 19.55
C LYS A 58 3.40 4.80 18.42
N LEU A 59 2.84 5.19 17.27
CA LEU A 59 3.58 5.78 16.16
C LEU A 59 4.21 7.13 16.55
N GLU A 60 3.47 7.96 17.28
CA GLU A 60 3.98 9.22 17.83
C GLU A 60 5.13 8.96 18.80
N GLU A 61 4.95 8.05 19.77
CA GLU A 61 5.96 7.74 20.80
C GLU A 61 7.23 7.09 20.23
N GLU A 62 7.10 6.17 19.27
CA GLU A 62 8.21 5.38 18.75
C GLU A 62 8.91 6.00 17.54
N VAL A 63 8.24 6.92 16.82
CA VAL A 63 8.75 7.48 15.56
C VAL A 63 8.66 9.01 15.52
N PHE A 64 7.46 9.59 15.49
CA PHE A 64 7.25 10.99 15.14
C PHE A 64 7.76 11.97 16.19
N GLY A 65 7.71 11.59 17.47
CA GLY A 65 8.25 12.37 18.60
C GLY A 65 9.78 12.44 18.65
N HIS A 66 10.50 11.68 17.82
CA HIS A 66 11.97 11.64 17.85
C HIS A 66 12.60 12.68 16.91
N ALA A 67 13.63 13.37 17.42
CA ALA A 67 14.36 14.39 16.65
C ALA A 67 14.97 13.83 15.35
N GLU A 68 15.49 12.59 15.38
CA GLU A 68 16.04 11.92 14.20
C GLU A 68 15.02 11.84 13.05
N TRP A 69 13.77 11.49 13.37
CA TRP A 69 12.71 11.42 12.35
C TRP A 69 12.34 12.81 11.85
N GLN A 70 12.16 13.78 12.76
CA GLN A 70 11.80 15.15 12.42
C GLN A 70 12.84 15.81 11.49
N GLU A 71 14.12 15.63 11.78
CA GLU A 71 15.22 16.11 10.93
C GLU A 71 15.22 15.40 9.57
N GLY A 72 14.98 14.08 9.57
CA GLY A 72 14.97 13.28 8.33
C GLY A 72 13.86 13.64 7.35
N VAL A 73 12.68 14.06 7.84
CA VAL A 73 11.53 14.41 6.97
C VAL A 73 11.52 15.87 6.54
N ALA A 74 12.16 16.77 7.29
CA ALA A 74 12.08 18.22 7.12
C ALA A 74 12.44 18.73 5.70
N ALA A 75 13.39 18.05 5.04
CA ALA A 75 13.84 18.45 3.70
C ALA A 75 12.82 18.07 2.60
N ASN A 76 12.00 17.06 2.82
CA ASN A 76 11.15 16.46 1.78
C ASN A 76 9.67 16.73 1.97
N TYR A 77 9.22 16.96 3.21
CA TYR A 77 7.80 16.97 3.52
C TYR A 77 7.35 18.20 4.31
N VAL A 78 6.13 18.63 4.06
CA VAL A 78 5.28 19.42 4.96
C VAL A 78 4.35 18.43 5.66
N LEU A 79 4.30 18.49 6.99
CA LEU A 79 3.58 17.52 7.83
C LEU A 79 2.18 18.00 8.14
N VAL A 80 1.19 17.12 8.01
CA VAL A 80 -0.23 17.39 8.26
C VAL A 80 -0.78 16.32 9.20
N ALA A 81 -1.39 16.72 10.31
CA ALA A 81 -2.11 15.82 11.21
C ALA A 81 -3.61 16.11 11.11
N LEU A 82 -4.36 15.22 10.49
CA LEU A 82 -5.81 15.24 10.43
C LEU A 82 -6.35 14.40 11.59
N ASP A 83 -6.65 15.07 12.70
CA ASP A 83 -7.06 14.40 13.93
C ASP A 83 -8.58 14.16 13.97
N PHE A 84 -8.97 12.97 14.46
CA PHE A 84 -10.34 12.51 14.66
C PHE A 84 -10.58 12.12 16.12
N PRO A 85 -10.46 13.07 17.04
CA PRO A 85 -10.55 12.78 18.47
C PRO A 85 -11.97 12.44 18.92
N ARG A 86 -12.09 11.71 20.04
CA ARG A 86 -13.38 11.37 20.66
C ARG A 86 -13.78 12.32 21.77
N GLY A 87 -12.80 12.87 22.51
CA GLY A 87 -13.03 13.80 23.60
C GLY A 87 -13.55 15.16 23.14
N ALA A 88 -14.51 15.73 23.84
CA ALA A 88 -15.13 17.02 23.46
C ALA A 88 -14.13 18.17 23.43
N GLU A 89 -13.17 18.21 24.36
CA GLU A 89 -12.13 19.24 24.42
C GLU A 89 -11.15 19.14 23.23
N ALA A 90 -10.79 17.93 22.84
CA ALA A 90 -9.91 17.69 21.70
C ALA A 90 -10.63 18.02 20.37
N LYS A 91 -11.89 17.63 20.23
CA LYS A 91 -12.73 17.99 19.06
C LYS A 91 -12.80 19.51 18.84
N ALA A 92 -12.93 20.27 19.92
CA ALA A 92 -12.99 21.74 19.82
C ALA A 92 -11.69 22.40 19.32
N LYS A 93 -10.57 21.66 19.30
CA LYS A 93 -9.25 22.12 18.81
C LYS A 93 -8.99 21.78 17.35
N VAL A 94 -9.80 20.90 16.73
CA VAL A 94 -9.68 20.57 15.30
C VAL A 94 -10.20 21.75 14.46
N PRO A 95 -9.36 22.36 13.60
CA PRO A 95 -9.75 23.60 12.91
C PRO A 95 -10.82 23.37 11.85
N ASN A 96 -10.75 22.28 11.08
CA ASN A 96 -11.62 21.98 9.96
C ASN A 96 -12.13 20.53 10.00
N PRO A 97 -12.98 20.15 10.99
CA PRO A 97 -13.39 18.74 11.15
C PRO A 97 -14.17 18.22 9.92
N GLU A 98 -15.01 19.04 9.32
CA GLU A 98 -15.78 18.66 8.11
C GLU A 98 -14.85 18.38 6.91
N ARG A 99 -13.79 19.18 6.75
CA ARG A 99 -12.78 18.97 5.71
C ARG A 99 -11.98 17.68 5.96
N ASN A 100 -11.66 17.38 7.22
CA ASN A 100 -11.00 16.14 7.57
C ASN A 100 -11.87 14.91 7.22
N GLU A 101 -13.18 14.97 7.50
CA GLU A 101 -14.14 13.91 7.15
C GLU A 101 -14.27 13.75 5.62
N GLU A 102 -14.33 14.86 4.87
CA GLU A 102 -14.34 14.84 3.40
C GLU A 102 -13.07 14.14 2.84
N LEU A 103 -11.89 14.52 3.35
CA LEU A 103 -10.63 13.91 2.94
C LEU A 103 -10.56 12.43 3.33
N GLN A 104 -11.05 12.07 4.52
CA GLN A 104 -11.15 10.68 4.95
C GLN A 104 -11.98 9.84 3.96
N GLN A 105 -13.12 10.35 3.54
CA GLN A 105 -14.01 9.68 2.58
C GLN A 105 -13.38 9.64 1.19
N THR A 106 -12.85 10.77 0.71
CA THR A 106 -12.21 10.89 -0.62
C THR A 106 -11.08 9.89 -0.81
N TYR A 107 -10.26 9.71 0.23
CA TYR A 107 -9.13 8.80 0.17
C TYR A 107 -9.44 7.39 0.72
N GLY A 108 -10.69 7.10 1.09
CA GLY A 108 -11.12 5.78 1.56
C GLY A 108 -10.37 5.33 2.82
N VAL A 109 -10.18 6.23 3.79
CA VAL A 109 -9.49 5.91 5.05
C VAL A 109 -10.46 5.21 6.00
N THR A 110 -10.24 3.92 6.24
CA THR A 110 -11.10 3.06 7.08
C THR A 110 -10.47 2.70 8.42
N GLY A 111 -9.22 3.06 8.66
CA GLY A 111 -8.49 2.73 9.89
C GLY A 111 -7.40 3.76 10.21
N PHE A 112 -6.90 3.71 11.46
CA PHE A 112 -5.91 4.63 11.97
C PHE A 112 -4.74 3.88 12.64
N PRO A 113 -3.48 4.39 12.56
CA PRO A 113 -3.10 5.53 11.73
C PRO A 113 -3.11 5.16 10.25
N THR A 114 -3.41 6.13 9.38
CA THR A 114 -3.16 6.04 7.94
C THR A 114 -2.27 7.21 7.54
N ILE A 115 -1.09 6.90 7.06
CA ILE A 115 -0.11 7.88 6.59
C ILE A 115 -0.14 7.91 5.07
N MET A 116 -0.37 9.08 4.49
CA MET A 116 -0.37 9.29 3.06
C MET A 116 0.78 10.19 2.64
N LEU A 117 1.46 9.78 1.58
CA LEU A 117 2.48 10.57 0.92
C LEU A 117 1.91 11.13 -0.39
N MET A 118 1.90 12.45 -0.49
CA MET A 118 1.33 13.15 -1.64
C MET A 118 2.34 14.14 -2.22
N THR A 119 2.20 14.46 -3.51
CA THR A 119 2.90 15.63 -4.06
C THR A 119 2.43 16.91 -3.38
N GLY A 120 3.17 18.00 -3.53
CA GLY A 120 2.73 19.31 -3.04
C GLY A 120 1.35 19.73 -3.58
N ASP A 121 0.98 19.25 -4.77
CA ASP A 121 -0.34 19.48 -5.38
C ASP A 121 -1.45 18.56 -4.83
N GLY A 122 -1.14 17.66 -3.91
CA GLY A 122 -2.10 16.75 -3.26
C GLY A 122 -2.35 15.44 -4.00
N GLU A 123 -1.50 15.06 -4.97
CA GLU A 123 -1.64 13.77 -5.65
C GLU A 123 -1.03 12.65 -4.80
N LEU A 124 -1.87 11.71 -4.39
CA LEU A 124 -1.49 10.57 -3.59
C LEU A 124 -0.55 9.65 -4.37
N TYR A 125 0.63 9.34 -3.81
CA TYR A 125 1.57 8.40 -4.41
C TYR A 125 2.03 7.29 -3.45
N GLY A 126 1.72 7.37 -2.16
CA GLY A 126 2.07 6.34 -1.20
C GLY A 126 1.11 6.31 -0.02
N ARG A 127 0.87 5.11 0.52
CA ARG A 127 0.06 4.89 1.72
C ARG A 127 0.76 3.90 2.62
N THR A 128 0.79 4.19 3.91
CA THR A 128 1.33 3.30 4.95
C THR A 128 0.59 3.52 6.26
N GLY A 129 1.07 2.91 7.33
CA GLY A 129 0.56 3.07 8.69
C GLY A 129 1.69 2.89 9.68
N TYR A 130 1.39 2.34 10.86
CA TYR A 130 2.43 2.00 11.84
C TYR A 130 3.36 0.90 11.29
N GLN A 131 4.68 1.15 11.41
CA GLN A 131 5.74 0.19 11.14
C GLN A 131 6.64 0.12 12.37
N ALA A 132 6.97 -1.08 12.81
CA ALA A 132 7.90 -1.27 13.91
C ALA A 132 9.35 -1.01 13.45
N GLY A 133 10.23 -0.65 14.39
CA GLY A 133 11.67 -0.50 14.12
C GLY A 133 12.22 0.91 14.42
N GLY A 134 11.36 1.84 14.87
CA GLY A 134 11.75 3.18 15.28
C GLY A 134 12.06 4.14 14.14
N PRO A 135 12.64 5.32 14.42
CA PRO A 135 12.79 6.42 13.47
C PRO A 135 13.60 6.07 12.23
N ALA A 136 14.74 5.43 12.37
CA ALA A 136 15.62 5.10 11.24
C ALA A 136 14.95 4.14 10.25
N ALA A 137 14.33 3.05 10.74
CA ALA A 137 13.63 2.09 9.89
C ALA A 137 12.40 2.73 9.19
N TYR A 138 11.70 3.61 9.90
CA TYR A 138 10.55 4.31 9.32
C TYR A 138 10.97 5.31 8.23
N LEU A 139 12.10 6.00 8.42
CA LEU A 139 12.67 6.90 7.40
C LEU A 139 13.09 6.13 6.12
N GLU A 140 13.71 4.96 6.29
CA GLU A 140 14.09 4.09 5.17
C GLU A 140 12.84 3.63 4.41
N HIS A 141 11.83 3.11 5.12
CA HIS A 141 10.54 2.72 4.54
C HIS A 141 9.86 3.89 3.77
N MET A 142 9.85 5.09 4.35
CA MET A 142 9.29 6.26 3.68
C MET A 142 10.08 6.68 2.43
N ALA A 143 11.40 6.55 2.46
CA ALA A 143 12.25 6.89 1.31
C ALA A 143 12.00 5.93 0.13
N GLU A 144 11.87 4.63 0.39
CA GLU A 144 11.50 3.61 -0.60
C GLU A 144 10.10 3.89 -1.16
N LEU A 145 9.11 4.06 -0.28
CA LEU A 145 7.73 4.35 -0.67
C LEU A 145 7.63 5.62 -1.52
N ARG A 146 8.40 6.67 -1.19
CA ARG A 146 8.48 7.90 -1.98
C ARG A 146 9.08 7.66 -3.36
N ALA A 147 10.19 6.93 -3.43
CA ALA A 147 10.89 6.70 -4.69
C ALA A 147 10.03 5.88 -5.66
N GLU A 148 9.45 4.77 -5.18
CA GLU A 148 8.60 3.88 -5.97
C GLU A 148 7.27 4.54 -6.31
N GLY A 149 6.61 5.18 -5.34
CA GLY A 149 5.33 5.83 -5.53
C GLY A 149 5.38 6.98 -6.54
N ARG A 150 6.41 7.84 -6.47
CA ARG A 150 6.59 8.92 -7.46
C ARG A 150 6.90 8.39 -8.86
N LYS A 151 7.64 7.29 -8.96
CA LYS A 151 7.88 6.60 -10.24
C LYS A 151 6.58 6.04 -10.81
N ALA A 152 5.79 5.37 -9.97
CA ALA A 152 4.49 4.82 -10.36
C ALA A 152 3.49 5.93 -10.76
N LEU A 153 3.42 7.03 -10.01
CA LEU A 153 2.59 8.20 -10.35
C LEU A 153 2.93 8.76 -11.73
N LYS A 154 4.23 8.96 -12.00
CA LYS A 154 4.67 9.45 -13.32
C LYS A 154 4.32 8.48 -14.44
N MET A 155 4.44 7.17 -14.17
CA MET A 155 4.14 6.13 -15.15
C MET A 155 2.64 6.05 -15.40
N SER A 156 1.81 6.03 -14.36
CA SER A 156 0.36 5.96 -14.48
C SER A 156 -0.20 7.15 -15.28
N LYS A 157 0.22 8.36 -14.97
CA LYS A 157 -0.16 9.58 -15.74
C LYS A 157 0.20 9.49 -17.22
N ARG A 158 1.40 9.00 -17.53
CA ARG A 158 1.83 8.84 -18.92
C ARG A 158 0.98 7.81 -19.66
N ILE A 159 0.65 6.69 -19.00
CA ILE A 159 -0.18 5.62 -19.58
C ILE A 159 -1.61 6.12 -19.81
N GLN A 160 -2.22 6.74 -18.80
CA GLN A 160 -3.56 7.32 -18.90
C GLN A 160 -3.64 8.37 -20.01
N GLY A 161 -2.72 9.33 -20.01
CA GLY A 161 -2.68 10.36 -21.07
C GLY A 161 -2.50 9.78 -22.47
N ALA A 162 -1.72 8.70 -22.63
CA ALA A 162 -1.59 8.01 -23.90
C ALA A 162 -2.86 7.28 -24.31
N PHE A 163 -3.59 6.68 -23.37
CA PHE A 163 -4.87 6.00 -23.61
C PHE A 163 -5.97 7.01 -23.96
N GLU A 164 -6.09 8.09 -23.22
CA GLU A 164 -7.07 9.17 -23.47
C GLU A 164 -6.87 9.87 -24.81
N ALA A 165 -5.59 10.10 -25.18
CA ALA A 165 -5.23 10.72 -26.46
C ALA A 165 -5.30 9.76 -27.65
N ALA A 166 -5.59 8.47 -27.43
CA ALA A 166 -5.63 7.47 -28.50
C ALA A 166 -6.79 7.72 -29.46
N GLY A 167 -6.48 7.94 -30.74
CA GLY A 167 -7.48 8.16 -31.80
C GLY A 167 -8.09 6.87 -32.36
N ASP A 168 -7.51 5.72 -32.07
CA ASP A 168 -7.94 4.41 -32.55
C ASP A 168 -7.58 3.27 -31.57
N ASP A 169 -8.12 2.09 -31.82
CA ASP A 169 -7.88 0.91 -30.99
C ASP A 169 -6.41 0.47 -31.00
N ALA A 170 -5.69 0.66 -32.12
CA ALA A 170 -4.28 0.30 -32.20
C ALA A 170 -3.43 1.14 -31.23
N ALA A 171 -3.76 2.42 -31.04
CA ALA A 171 -3.11 3.29 -30.08
C ALA A 171 -3.51 2.90 -28.63
N LYS A 172 -4.78 2.55 -28.37
CA LYS A 172 -5.23 2.05 -27.07
C LYS A 172 -4.53 0.76 -26.67
N TRP A 173 -4.33 -0.18 -27.59
CA TRP A 173 -3.56 -1.42 -27.34
C TRP A 173 -2.11 -1.16 -26.95
N LYS A 174 -1.49 -0.08 -27.44
CA LYS A 174 -0.14 0.31 -27.00
C LYS A 174 -0.09 0.80 -25.57
N ALA A 175 -1.17 1.39 -25.07
CA ALA A 175 -1.28 1.83 -23.67
C ALA A 175 -1.70 0.69 -22.74
N TRP A 176 -2.50 -0.27 -23.24
CA TRP A 176 -3.00 -1.41 -22.47
C TRP A 176 -1.88 -2.27 -21.87
N GLY A 177 -0.88 -2.66 -22.64
CA GLY A 177 0.21 -3.51 -22.16
C GLY A 177 0.92 -2.93 -20.93
N PRO A 178 1.46 -1.68 -21.01
CA PRO A 178 2.04 -1.01 -19.86
C PRO A 178 1.09 -0.79 -18.68
N ALA A 179 -0.22 -0.59 -18.93
CA ALA A 179 -1.23 -0.47 -17.87
C ALA A 179 -1.40 -1.77 -17.09
N ILE A 180 -1.48 -2.90 -17.80
CA ILE A 180 -1.57 -4.22 -17.17
C ILE A 180 -0.29 -4.55 -16.40
N GLU A 181 0.89 -4.30 -16.96
CA GLU A 181 2.16 -4.51 -16.26
C GLU A 181 2.25 -3.69 -14.97
N LEU A 182 1.77 -2.44 -15.00
CA LEU A 182 1.73 -1.62 -13.81
C LEU A 182 0.70 -2.18 -12.80
N LEU A 183 -0.49 -2.54 -13.25
CA LEU A 183 -1.58 -3.05 -12.41
C LEU A 183 -1.20 -4.37 -11.71
N GLU A 184 -0.55 -5.29 -12.41
CA GLU A 184 -0.03 -6.56 -11.87
C GLU A 184 1.01 -6.37 -10.75
N GLY A 185 1.72 -5.24 -10.74
CA GLY A 185 2.69 -4.88 -9.69
C GLY A 185 2.09 -4.09 -8.52
N LEU A 186 0.78 -3.78 -8.54
CA LEU A 186 0.12 -3.01 -7.48
C LEU A 186 -0.55 -3.93 -6.46
N SER A 187 -0.61 -3.46 -5.22
CA SER A 187 -1.45 -4.07 -4.20
C SER A 187 -2.86 -3.49 -4.20
N ALA A 188 -3.80 -4.20 -3.60
CA ALA A 188 -5.15 -3.72 -3.36
C ALA A 188 -5.13 -2.38 -2.59
N GLY A 189 -5.93 -1.41 -3.05
CA GLY A 189 -5.96 -0.07 -2.47
C GLY A 189 -4.82 0.87 -2.90
N SER A 190 -4.00 0.46 -3.87
CA SER A 190 -3.02 1.36 -4.49
C SER A 190 -3.70 2.57 -5.13
N PRO A 191 -3.17 3.79 -4.96
CA PRO A 191 -3.76 5.00 -5.53
C PRO A 191 -3.77 5.02 -7.08
N PHE A 192 -3.02 4.12 -7.71
CA PHE A 192 -2.92 4.03 -9.17
C PHE A 192 -3.85 2.99 -9.77
N ALA A 193 -4.45 2.13 -8.92
CA ALA A 193 -5.19 0.96 -9.39
C ALA A 193 -6.39 1.33 -10.26
N GLU A 194 -7.21 2.31 -9.86
CA GLU A 194 -8.42 2.69 -10.60
C GLU A 194 -8.12 3.18 -12.03
N GLY A 195 -7.13 4.06 -12.20
CA GLY A 195 -6.78 4.56 -13.53
C GLY A 195 -6.23 3.47 -14.46
N MET A 196 -5.55 2.47 -13.92
CA MET A 196 -5.06 1.32 -14.69
C MET A 196 -6.18 0.31 -14.93
N ALA A 197 -7.10 0.15 -13.96
CA ALA A 197 -8.25 -0.73 -14.07
C ALA A 197 -9.21 -0.29 -15.19
N GLU A 198 -9.39 1.01 -15.42
CA GLU A 198 -10.17 1.51 -16.55
C GLU A 198 -9.62 0.98 -17.89
N ILE A 199 -8.30 1.03 -18.05
CA ILE A 199 -7.64 0.52 -19.27
C ILE A 199 -7.72 -1.02 -19.33
N ALA A 200 -7.65 -1.70 -18.20
CA ALA A 200 -7.82 -3.16 -18.12
C ALA A 200 -9.25 -3.57 -18.51
N ARG A 201 -10.28 -2.89 -18.00
CA ARG A 201 -11.69 -3.13 -18.41
C ARG A 201 -11.89 -2.93 -19.89
N TRP A 202 -11.32 -1.85 -20.45
CA TRP A 202 -11.35 -1.67 -21.90
C TRP A 202 -10.71 -2.86 -22.65
N GLY A 203 -9.55 -3.35 -22.20
CA GLY A 203 -8.88 -4.51 -22.81
C GLY A 203 -9.67 -5.81 -22.67
N PHE A 204 -10.39 -5.99 -21.56
CA PHE A 204 -11.30 -7.11 -21.33
C PHE A 204 -12.45 -7.12 -22.35
N GLU A 205 -13.05 -5.96 -22.62
CA GLU A 205 -14.12 -5.81 -23.60
C GLU A 205 -13.63 -5.89 -25.06
N ALA A 206 -12.53 -5.22 -25.37
CA ALA A 206 -11.98 -5.12 -26.71
C ALA A 206 -11.47 -6.46 -27.27
N ASP A 207 -11.09 -7.41 -26.41
CA ASP A 207 -10.69 -8.78 -26.79
C ASP A 207 -11.76 -9.81 -26.40
N ALA A 208 -13.02 -9.55 -26.72
CA ALA A 208 -14.18 -10.34 -26.29
C ALA A 208 -14.05 -11.85 -26.53
N LYS A 209 -13.30 -12.28 -27.55
CA LYS A 209 -13.02 -13.69 -27.87
C LYS A 209 -11.71 -14.22 -27.26
N ASN A 210 -11.00 -13.37 -26.52
CA ASN A 210 -9.68 -13.67 -25.96
C ASN A 210 -8.63 -14.15 -27.00
N GLU A 211 -8.73 -13.66 -28.24
CA GLU A 211 -7.82 -14.04 -29.32
C GLU A 211 -6.39 -13.52 -29.10
N ARG A 212 -6.24 -12.45 -28.30
CA ARG A 212 -4.96 -11.85 -27.89
C ARG A 212 -4.52 -12.30 -26.50
N GLY A 213 -5.35 -13.01 -25.75
CA GLY A 213 -5.15 -13.31 -24.35
C GLY A 213 -5.37 -12.10 -23.41
N ALA A 214 -5.79 -10.96 -23.99
CA ALA A 214 -5.93 -9.72 -23.25
C ALA A 214 -7.13 -9.73 -22.30
N ARG A 215 -8.23 -10.38 -22.69
CA ARG A 215 -9.41 -10.53 -21.83
C ARG A 215 -9.05 -11.26 -20.54
N LEU A 216 -8.40 -12.40 -20.66
CA LEU A 216 -8.01 -13.22 -19.50
C LEU A 216 -6.99 -12.49 -18.59
N ARG A 217 -5.99 -11.87 -19.19
CA ARG A 217 -4.98 -11.12 -18.43
C ARG A 217 -5.55 -9.89 -17.74
N SER A 218 -6.46 -9.16 -18.40
CA SER A 218 -7.17 -8.02 -17.81
C SER A 218 -8.02 -8.44 -16.61
N ALA A 219 -8.80 -9.53 -16.75
CA ALA A 219 -9.60 -10.06 -15.66
C ALA A 219 -8.72 -10.42 -14.45
N ALA A 220 -7.63 -11.15 -14.66
CA ALA A 220 -6.70 -11.53 -13.61
C ALA A 220 -6.05 -10.31 -12.92
N ALA A 221 -5.65 -9.29 -13.68
CA ALA A 221 -5.08 -8.06 -13.12
C ALA A 221 -6.08 -7.26 -12.28
N LEU A 222 -7.37 -7.22 -12.68
CA LEU A 222 -8.44 -6.62 -11.89
C LEU A 222 -8.69 -7.37 -10.58
N LEU A 223 -8.65 -8.70 -10.61
CA LEU A 223 -8.74 -9.56 -9.42
C LEU A 223 -7.61 -9.28 -8.42
N ALA A 224 -6.39 -9.13 -8.91
CA ALA A 224 -5.20 -8.91 -8.07
C ALA A 224 -5.30 -7.63 -7.21
N VAL A 225 -5.97 -6.60 -7.71
CA VAL A 225 -6.10 -5.30 -7.02
C VAL A 225 -7.46 -5.09 -6.34
N GLY A 226 -8.36 -6.08 -6.40
CA GLY A 226 -9.69 -6.01 -5.77
C GLY A 226 -10.70 -5.11 -6.50
N LEU A 227 -10.53 -4.92 -7.82
CA LEU A 227 -11.39 -4.09 -8.68
C LEU A 227 -12.17 -4.91 -9.73
N GLN A 228 -12.40 -6.17 -9.42
CA GLN A 228 -13.15 -7.11 -10.26
C GLN A 228 -14.67 -6.95 -10.13
N GLU A 229 -15.34 -7.49 -11.15
CA GLU A 229 -16.77 -7.81 -11.17
C GLU A 229 -16.92 -9.34 -11.28
N ASP A 230 -18.12 -9.87 -11.03
CA ASP A 230 -18.37 -11.33 -11.05
C ASP A 230 -17.98 -11.96 -12.39
N GLU A 231 -18.18 -11.27 -13.50
CA GLU A 231 -17.82 -11.77 -14.84
C GLU A 231 -16.29 -11.98 -15.01
N HIS A 232 -15.46 -11.21 -14.33
CA HIS A 232 -14.00 -11.37 -14.37
C HIS A 232 -13.60 -12.68 -13.67
N VAL A 233 -14.23 -12.97 -12.52
CA VAL A 233 -14.03 -14.22 -11.77
C VAL A 233 -14.43 -15.41 -12.62
N GLU A 234 -15.68 -15.40 -13.15
CA GLU A 234 -16.22 -16.48 -13.98
C GLU A 234 -15.35 -16.72 -15.22
N PHE A 235 -14.86 -15.64 -15.83
CA PHE A 235 -14.04 -15.73 -17.02
C PHE A 235 -12.68 -16.38 -16.72
N VAL A 236 -12.03 -16.02 -15.62
CA VAL A 236 -10.75 -16.63 -15.21
C VAL A 236 -10.95 -18.11 -14.87
N GLU A 237 -11.99 -18.46 -14.08
CA GLU A 237 -12.28 -19.85 -13.71
C GLU A 237 -12.56 -20.75 -14.94
N ALA A 238 -13.21 -20.19 -15.97
CA ALA A 238 -13.52 -20.92 -17.20
C ALA A 238 -12.29 -21.08 -18.13
N ASN A 239 -11.36 -20.12 -18.14
CA ASN A 239 -10.27 -20.06 -19.12
C ASN A 239 -8.89 -20.44 -18.56
N ASP A 240 -8.71 -20.51 -17.23
CA ASP A 240 -7.53 -21.07 -16.56
C ASP A 240 -7.91 -22.10 -15.47
N PRO A 241 -8.82 -23.08 -15.76
CA PRO A 241 -9.39 -23.97 -14.74
C PRO A 241 -8.37 -24.89 -14.06
N ARG A 242 -7.18 -25.05 -14.65
CA ARG A 242 -6.07 -25.86 -14.15
C ARG A 242 -4.90 -25.03 -13.64
N ASN A 243 -5.07 -23.72 -13.50
CA ASN A 243 -4.02 -22.80 -13.06
C ASN A 243 -2.74 -22.89 -13.90
N GLU A 244 -2.87 -23.12 -15.22
CA GLU A 244 -1.70 -23.26 -16.09
C GLU A 244 -0.98 -21.92 -16.27
N ALA A 245 -1.71 -20.83 -16.34
CA ALA A 245 -1.20 -19.46 -16.43
C ALA A 245 -0.97 -18.80 -15.07
N GLY A 246 -1.47 -19.39 -13.96
CA GLY A 246 -1.40 -18.80 -12.62
C GLY A 246 -2.55 -17.82 -12.31
N TYR A 247 -3.49 -17.62 -13.21
CA TYR A 247 -4.54 -16.63 -13.01
C TYR A 247 -5.63 -17.06 -12.02
N LEU A 248 -5.78 -18.39 -11.80
CA LEU A 248 -6.69 -18.88 -10.77
C LEU A 248 -6.23 -18.50 -9.35
N GLU A 249 -4.96 -18.21 -9.16
CA GLU A 249 -4.42 -17.67 -7.90
C GLU A 249 -5.02 -16.29 -7.59
N MET A 250 -5.29 -15.48 -8.61
CA MET A 250 -5.92 -14.17 -8.43
C MET A 250 -7.38 -14.29 -8.01
N VAL A 251 -8.08 -15.37 -8.43
CA VAL A 251 -9.41 -15.67 -7.89
C VAL A 251 -9.34 -15.98 -6.40
N ALA A 252 -8.31 -16.71 -5.97
CA ALA A 252 -8.10 -16.97 -4.53
C ALA A 252 -7.83 -15.66 -3.76
N VAL A 253 -7.00 -14.75 -4.30
CA VAL A 253 -6.77 -13.41 -3.72
C VAL A 253 -8.07 -12.63 -3.59
N ALA A 254 -8.89 -12.56 -4.65
CA ALA A 254 -10.16 -11.87 -4.64
C ALA A 254 -11.12 -12.43 -3.58
N ARG A 255 -11.27 -13.76 -3.52
CA ARG A 255 -12.12 -14.43 -2.51
C ARG A 255 -11.63 -14.15 -1.08
N MET A 256 -10.33 -14.10 -0.84
CA MET A 256 -9.77 -13.73 0.46
C MET A 256 -10.10 -12.27 0.85
N GLY A 257 -10.09 -11.36 -0.12
CA GLY A 257 -10.46 -9.94 0.07
C GLY A 257 -11.96 -9.73 0.32
N GLU A 258 -12.81 -10.62 -0.15
CA GLU A 258 -14.27 -10.54 -0.02
C GLU A 258 -14.82 -11.13 1.30
N VAL A 259 -13.98 -11.70 2.16
CA VAL A 259 -14.42 -12.33 3.41
C VAL A 259 -15.08 -11.31 4.34
N ARG A 260 -16.35 -11.59 4.70
CA ARG A 260 -17.16 -10.78 5.63
C ARG A 260 -17.82 -11.61 6.73
N ASP A 261 -17.96 -12.91 6.50
CA ASP A 261 -18.62 -13.87 7.39
C ASP A 261 -18.01 -15.27 7.24
N ASP A 262 -18.53 -16.22 8.02
CA ASP A 262 -18.07 -17.63 8.02
C ASP A 262 -18.28 -18.31 6.66
N ALA A 263 -19.34 -17.98 5.95
CA ALA A 263 -19.64 -18.60 4.65
C ALA A 263 -18.65 -18.16 3.57
N SER A 264 -18.38 -16.85 3.48
CA SER A 264 -17.38 -16.29 2.56
C SER A 264 -15.95 -16.73 2.92
N ALA A 265 -15.64 -16.87 4.22
CA ALA A 265 -14.36 -17.40 4.67
C ALA A 265 -14.16 -18.85 4.22
N ARG A 266 -15.17 -19.72 4.38
CA ARG A 266 -15.10 -21.12 3.90
C ARG A 266 -15.00 -21.22 2.38
N ALA A 267 -15.66 -20.33 1.64
CA ALA A 267 -15.53 -20.28 0.20
C ALA A 267 -14.09 -19.90 -0.23
N ALA A 268 -13.49 -18.94 0.47
CA ALA A 268 -12.09 -18.56 0.24
C ALA A 268 -11.13 -19.72 0.58
N VAL A 269 -11.35 -20.42 1.70
CA VAL A 269 -10.58 -21.64 2.07
C VAL A 269 -10.66 -22.67 0.97
N ALA A 270 -11.86 -23.00 0.48
CA ALA A 270 -12.07 -23.99 -0.57
C ALA A 270 -11.34 -23.61 -1.87
N MET A 271 -11.33 -22.30 -2.22
CA MET A 271 -10.61 -21.82 -3.40
C MET A 271 -9.09 -21.97 -3.26
N VAL A 272 -8.53 -21.60 -2.11
CA VAL A 272 -7.08 -21.77 -1.86
C VAL A 272 -6.70 -23.25 -1.84
N GLN A 273 -7.54 -24.15 -1.27
CA GLN A 273 -7.33 -25.59 -1.32
C GLN A 273 -7.29 -26.11 -2.76
N ARG A 274 -8.24 -25.68 -3.60
CA ARG A 274 -8.24 -26.01 -5.05
C ARG A 274 -6.95 -25.60 -5.73
N VAL A 275 -6.45 -24.40 -5.47
CA VAL A 275 -5.18 -23.93 -6.07
C VAL A 275 -3.97 -24.68 -5.51
N ASN A 276 -3.97 -25.05 -4.21
CA ASN A 276 -2.95 -25.92 -3.63
C ASN A 276 -2.85 -27.28 -4.38
N GLU A 277 -3.99 -27.89 -4.68
CA GLU A 277 -4.06 -29.17 -5.42
C GLU A 277 -3.53 -29.05 -6.87
N LEU A 278 -3.81 -27.91 -7.53
CA LEU A 278 -3.36 -27.62 -8.89
C LEU A 278 -1.88 -27.16 -8.94
N GLY A 279 -1.37 -26.65 -7.85
CA GLY A 279 -0.04 -26.07 -7.70
C GLY A 279 0.00 -24.57 -7.97
N PHE A 280 0.35 -23.80 -6.95
CA PHE A 280 0.64 -22.37 -7.08
C PHE A 280 1.88 -22.13 -7.95
N LYS A 281 1.83 -21.12 -8.80
CA LYS A 281 3.00 -20.62 -9.55
C LYS A 281 3.81 -19.66 -8.69
N ASP A 282 3.13 -18.82 -7.89
CA ASP A 282 3.76 -17.92 -6.93
C ASP A 282 3.81 -18.57 -5.54
N LYS A 283 5.05 -18.91 -5.09
CA LYS A 283 5.25 -19.55 -3.79
C LYS A 283 5.10 -18.61 -2.60
N GLU A 284 5.39 -17.32 -2.79
CA GLU A 284 5.23 -16.30 -1.74
C GLU A 284 3.74 -16.07 -1.51
N LEU A 285 2.99 -15.85 -2.58
CA LEU A 285 1.52 -15.77 -2.51
C LEU A 285 0.90 -17.04 -1.92
N ALA A 286 1.39 -18.22 -2.31
CA ALA A 286 0.92 -19.49 -1.73
C ALA A 286 1.13 -19.54 -0.22
N PHE A 287 2.29 -19.10 0.27
CA PHE A 287 2.55 -19.04 1.70
C PHE A 287 1.60 -18.07 2.39
N ASP A 288 1.46 -16.86 1.90
CA ASP A 288 0.67 -15.80 2.50
C ASP A 288 -0.81 -16.17 2.62
N LEU A 289 -1.41 -16.70 1.56
CA LEU A 289 -2.81 -17.12 1.56
C LEU A 289 -3.04 -18.30 2.53
N ASN A 290 -2.17 -19.30 2.51
CA ASN A 290 -2.27 -20.43 3.42
C ASN A 290 -2.07 -20.02 4.87
N PHE A 291 -1.10 -19.15 5.17
CA PHE A 291 -0.83 -18.66 6.51
C PHE A 291 -2.00 -17.81 7.06
N GLN A 292 -2.62 -16.99 6.20
CA GLN A 292 -3.82 -16.26 6.60
C GLN A 292 -4.97 -17.20 6.95
N ILE A 293 -5.14 -18.31 6.21
CA ILE A 293 -6.15 -19.32 6.54
C ILE A 293 -5.81 -20.00 7.87
N VAL A 294 -4.55 -20.32 8.15
CA VAL A 294 -4.14 -20.85 9.47
C VAL A 294 -4.62 -19.93 10.59
N ARG A 295 -4.39 -18.62 10.45
CA ARG A 295 -4.82 -17.62 11.44
C ARG A 295 -6.34 -17.56 11.60
N TRP A 296 -7.10 -17.64 10.51
CA TRP A 296 -8.57 -17.68 10.57
C TRP A 296 -9.09 -18.97 11.22
N ALA A 297 -8.52 -20.10 10.85
CA ALA A 297 -8.95 -21.41 11.34
C ALA A 297 -8.64 -21.60 12.84
N MET A 298 -7.53 -21.05 13.34
CA MET A 298 -7.20 -21.02 14.77
C MET A 298 -7.98 -19.94 15.54
N GLY A 299 -8.50 -18.94 14.85
CA GLY A 299 -9.26 -17.82 15.42
C GLY A 299 -10.78 -17.94 15.18
N PRO A 300 -11.34 -17.09 14.30
CA PRO A 300 -12.79 -16.99 14.15
C PRO A 300 -13.49 -18.25 13.62
N LEU A 301 -12.85 -19.06 12.77
CA LEU A 301 -13.46 -20.26 12.19
C LEU A 301 -13.46 -21.46 13.15
N GLN A 302 -12.55 -21.50 14.12
CA GLN A 302 -12.40 -22.59 15.10
C GLN A 302 -12.36 -23.99 14.43
N ASP A 303 -11.57 -24.12 13.37
CA ASP A 303 -11.47 -25.33 12.55
C ASP A 303 -10.01 -25.85 12.54
N PRO A 304 -9.64 -26.69 13.54
CA PRO A 304 -8.27 -27.17 13.69
C PRO A 304 -7.81 -28.10 12.54
N GLU A 305 -8.72 -28.73 11.82
CA GLU A 305 -8.39 -29.58 10.67
C GLU A 305 -7.93 -28.73 9.51
N VAL A 306 -8.69 -27.67 9.19
CA VAL A 306 -8.30 -26.65 8.19
C VAL A 306 -6.99 -25.98 8.59
N ALA A 307 -6.84 -25.58 9.86
CA ALA A 307 -5.59 -24.98 10.34
C ALA A 307 -4.39 -25.90 10.08
N ARG A 308 -4.50 -27.18 10.42
CA ARG A 308 -3.40 -28.15 10.26
C ARG A 308 -3.08 -28.41 8.79
N ALA A 309 -4.09 -28.56 7.93
CA ALA A 309 -3.89 -28.77 6.50
C ALA A 309 -3.10 -27.63 5.86
N HIS A 310 -3.50 -26.39 6.12
CA HIS A 310 -2.83 -25.21 5.58
C HIS A 310 -1.48 -24.91 6.25
N ALA A 311 -1.29 -25.22 7.54
CA ALA A 311 0.00 -25.15 8.22
C ALA A 311 1.00 -26.13 7.61
N GLN A 312 0.58 -27.32 7.16
CA GLN A 312 1.44 -28.26 6.48
C GLN A 312 1.95 -27.69 5.15
N VAL A 313 1.10 -27.06 4.35
CA VAL A 313 1.48 -26.37 3.11
C VAL A 313 2.49 -25.26 3.40
N CYS A 314 2.23 -24.41 4.40
CA CYS A 314 3.15 -23.35 4.80
C CYS A 314 4.53 -23.90 5.20
N LYS A 315 4.57 -25.02 5.94
CA LYS A 315 5.81 -25.67 6.36
C LYS A 315 6.61 -26.18 5.15
N GLU A 316 5.95 -26.75 4.15
CA GLU A 316 6.58 -27.25 2.93
C GLU A 316 7.17 -26.13 2.07
N ILE A 317 6.48 -24.99 1.98
CA ILE A 317 6.98 -23.81 1.27
C ILE A 317 8.13 -23.16 2.05
N GLY A 318 7.99 -23.02 3.36
CA GLY A 318 8.95 -22.36 4.25
C GLY A 318 8.89 -20.83 4.18
N THR A 319 9.41 -20.18 5.21
CA THR A 319 9.54 -18.71 5.29
C THR A 319 10.77 -18.33 6.13
N LYS A 320 11.26 -17.11 5.95
CA LYS A 320 12.30 -16.50 6.81
C LYS A 320 11.72 -15.88 8.08
N ASP A 321 10.40 -15.70 8.15
CA ASP A 321 9.71 -15.19 9.33
C ASP A 321 9.68 -16.26 10.43
N ALA A 322 10.52 -16.07 11.44
CA ALA A 322 10.64 -17.00 12.57
C ALA A 322 9.36 -17.05 13.44
N ALA A 323 8.60 -15.96 13.53
CA ALA A 323 7.37 -15.91 14.28
C ALA A 323 6.25 -16.72 13.56
N ALA A 324 6.14 -16.55 12.25
CA ALA A 324 5.24 -17.34 11.42
C ALA A 324 5.58 -18.84 11.51
N MET A 325 6.85 -19.23 11.36
CA MET A 325 7.28 -20.62 11.48
C MET A 325 6.96 -21.21 12.86
N LYS A 326 7.20 -20.47 13.93
CA LYS A 326 6.85 -20.92 15.29
C LYS A 326 5.35 -21.18 15.44
N MET A 327 4.49 -20.34 14.90
CA MET A 327 3.03 -20.53 14.91
C MET A 327 2.63 -21.79 14.13
N ILE A 328 3.20 -21.98 12.93
CA ILE A 328 2.96 -23.17 12.10
C ILE A 328 3.36 -24.45 12.84
N GLU A 329 4.52 -24.48 13.47
CA GLU A 329 4.98 -25.63 14.25
C GLU A 329 4.08 -25.93 15.47
N GLN A 330 3.59 -24.89 16.14
CA GLN A 330 2.63 -25.05 17.24
C GLN A 330 1.33 -25.69 16.77
N VAL A 331 0.74 -25.21 15.68
CA VAL A 331 -0.49 -25.78 15.09
C VAL A 331 -0.29 -27.25 14.68
N LEU A 332 0.86 -27.60 14.12
CA LEU A 332 1.17 -28.97 13.74
C LEU A 332 1.47 -29.91 14.93
N ALA A 333 1.89 -29.37 16.07
CA ALA A 333 2.18 -30.13 17.29
C ALA A 333 0.94 -30.40 18.13
N GLU A 334 -0.13 -29.61 18.01
CA GLU A 334 -1.38 -29.84 18.71
C GLU A 334 -2.02 -31.16 18.25
N LYS A 335 -2.14 -32.11 19.15
CA LYS A 335 -2.87 -33.37 18.92
C LYS A 335 -4.36 -33.02 18.90
N GLY A 336 -5.05 -33.34 17.78
CA GLY A 336 -6.48 -33.22 17.65
C GLY A 336 -7.26 -34.03 18.66
#